data_86850c2140b77a2f58bdeb36c391ab4f
#
_entry.id   86850c2140b77a2f58bdeb36c391ab4f
#
_cell.length_a   1.000
_cell.length_b   1.000
_cell.length_c   1.000
_cell.angle_alpha   90.00
_cell.angle_beta   90.00
_cell.angle_gamma   90.00
#
_symmetry.space_group_name_H-M   'P 1'
#
loop_
_entity.id
_entity.type
_entity.pdbx_description
1 polymer ?
#
loop_
_entity_poly.entity_id
_entity_poly.type
_entity_poly.pdbx_seq_one_letter_code
_entity_poly.pdbx_strand_id
1 'polypeptide(L)'
;MIANVMQAFNNRIDNLPWMTKATKENAKIKLNKFRVKIGYPDKWKDYSALEMKSPEQGGTYFDNSRMYAKWSHKKNMEKIGKPVDKEEWGMSPQTVNAYFSPTNNEIVFPAAILQPPFYDYRADEAVNYGGIGAVIGHEISHGFDDSGSRYNADGNLVNWWSEDDLKQFTTLGSALADQYSALEPLPGIFVDGKFTLGENIGDLGGVNAAYDGLQIYLKANKNPGLIDGFTPEQRFFISWATIWRSKMREKKKKNQ
;
A
#
# COMPACT_ATOMS: atom_id res chain seq x y z
N MET A 1 -7.82 -8.67 -10.99
CA MET A 1 -6.54 -8.68 -10.24
C MET A 1 -6.75 -8.56 -8.73
N ILE A 2 -7.28 -7.47 -8.17
CA ILE A 2 -7.48 -7.28 -6.71
C ILE A 2 -8.15 -8.48 -6.05
N ALA A 3 -9.25 -8.99 -6.60
CA ALA A 3 -9.94 -10.16 -6.05
C ALA A 3 -9.02 -11.39 -5.93
N ASN A 4 -8.16 -11.64 -6.92
CA ASN A 4 -7.22 -12.77 -6.87
C ASN A 4 -6.12 -12.55 -5.81
N VAL A 5 -5.62 -11.31 -5.66
CA VAL A 5 -4.63 -10.99 -4.60
C VAL A 5 -5.28 -11.11 -3.21
N MET A 6 -6.50 -10.63 -3.02
CA MET A 6 -7.25 -10.81 -1.76
C MET A 6 -7.53 -12.29 -1.47
N GLN A 7 -7.89 -13.09 -2.49
CA GLN A 7 -8.08 -14.53 -2.33
C GLN A 7 -6.77 -15.23 -1.94
N ALA A 8 -5.66 -14.85 -2.57
CA ALA A 8 -4.32 -15.36 -2.23
C ALA A 8 -3.97 -15.02 -0.78
N PHE A 9 -4.21 -13.78 -0.36
CA PHE A 9 -3.97 -13.34 1.01
C PHE A 9 -4.81 -14.11 2.03
N ASN A 10 -6.11 -14.32 1.73
CA ASN A 10 -7.00 -15.14 2.54
C ASN A 10 -6.50 -16.60 2.67
N ASN A 11 -6.06 -17.20 1.57
CA ASN A 11 -5.49 -18.56 1.57
C ASN A 11 -4.22 -18.63 2.43
N ARG A 12 -3.37 -17.59 2.40
CA ARG A 12 -2.18 -17.51 3.24
C ARG A 12 -2.54 -17.43 4.72
N ILE A 13 -3.52 -16.61 5.11
CA ILE A 13 -4.01 -16.54 6.50
C ILE A 13 -4.48 -17.93 6.95
N ASP A 14 -5.27 -18.63 6.15
CA ASP A 14 -5.75 -19.97 6.48
C ASP A 14 -4.59 -20.98 6.73
N ASN A 15 -3.51 -20.85 5.99
CA ASN A 15 -2.37 -21.76 6.05
C ASN A 15 -1.26 -21.34 7.03
N LEU A 16 -1.40 -20.22 7.77
CA LEU A 16 -0.39 -19.83 8.78
C LEU A 16 -0.36 -20.87 9.92
N PRO A 17 0.79 -21.55 10.16
CA PRO A 17 0.85 -22.61 11.15
C PRO A 17 0.86 -22.11 12.60
N TRP A 18 1.26 -20.85 12.81
CA TRP A 18 1.45 -20.26 14.14
C TRP A 18 0.24 -19.48 14.65
N MET A 19 -0.71 -19.14 13.78
CA MET A 19 -1.87 -18.32 14.14
C MET A 19 -3.05 -19.23 14.54
N THR A 20 -3.67 -18.92 15.67
CA THR A 20 -4.86 -19.62 16.16
C THR A 20 -6.07 -19.41 15.24
N LYS A 21 -7.04 -20.32 15.32
CA LYS A 21 -8.28 -20.24 14.53
C LYS A 21 -9.03 -18.93 14.77
N ALA A 22 -9.15 -18.50 16.03
CA ALA A 22 -9.85 -17.27 16.40
C ALA A 22 -9.21 -16.02 15.77
N THR A 23 -7.87 -15.91 15.83
CA THR A 23 -7.15 -14.79 15.23
C THR A 23 -7.25 -14.81 13.70
N LYS A 24 -7.20 -16.01 13.06
CA LYS A 24 -7.43 -16.16 11.61
C LYS A 24 -8.81 -15.67 11.20
N GLU A 25 -9.84 -16.02 11.96
CA GLU A 25 -11.22 -15.56 11.69
C GLU A 25 -11.31 -14.02 11.75
N ASN A 26 -10.74 -13.40 12.80
CA ASN A 26 -10.68 -11.94 12.91
C ASN A 26 -9.90 -11.29 11.74
N ALA A 27 -8.77 -11.86 11.36
CA ALA A 27 -7.97 -11.38 10.23
C ALA A 27 -8.77 -11.45 8.91
N LYS A 28 -9.50 -12.55 8.68
CA LYS A 28 -10.35 -12.71 7.49
C LYS A 28 -11.54 -11.76 7.50
N ILE A 29 -12.17 -11.52 8.66
CA ILE A 29 -13.21 -10.49 8.79
C ILE A 29 -12.65 -9.12 8.40
N LYS A 30 -11.45 -8.78 8.87
CA LYS A 30 -10.78 -7.52 8.53
C LYS A 30 -10.50 -7.42 7.04
N LEU A 31 -9.90 -8.44 6.43
CA LEU A 31 -9.62 -8.50 5.00
C LEU A 31 -10.89 -8.35 4.15
N ASN A 32 -11.98 -9.03 4.51
CA ASN A 32 -13.24 -8.98 3.78
C ASN A 32 -13.97 -7.64 3.91
N LYS A 33 -13.65 -6.84 4.93
CA LYS A 33 -14.20 -5.49 5.12
C LYS A 33 -13.34 -4.39 4.48
N PHE A 34 -12.25 -4.72 3.81
CA PHE A 34 -11.46 -3.71 3.10
C PHE A 34 -12.30 -3.00 2.06
N ARG A 35 -12.32 -1.68 2.15
CA ARG A 35 -12.85 -0.82 1.10
C ARG A 35 -11.76 -0.64 0.04
N VAL A 36 -12.15 -0.71 -1.22
CA VAL A 36 -11.22 -0.55 -2.35
C VAL A 36 -11.61 0.67 -3.15
N LYS A 37 -10.69 1.62 -3.27
CA LYS A 37 -10.85 2.85 -4.05
C LYS A 37 -9.82 2.89 -5.18
N ILE A 38 -10.28 3.10 -6.41
CA ILE A 38 -9.45 3.03 -7.61
C ILE A 38 -9.71 4.22 -8.51
N GLY A 39 -8.65 4.87 -8.98
CA GLY A 39 -8.70 5.93 -9.98
C GLY A 39 -8.90 7.30 -9.37
N TYR A 40 -10.14 7.68 -9.10
CA TYR A 40 -10.50 9.01 -8.61
C TYR A 40 -11.78 8.96 -7.75
N PRO A 41 -12.00 9.99 -6.89
CA PRO A 41 -13.20 10.05 -6.06
C PRO A 41 -14.44 10.41 -6.89
N ASP A 42 -15.60 9.83 -6.54
CA ASP A 42 -16.88 10.19 -7.17
C ASP A 42 -17.23 11.66 -6.94
N LYS A 43 -16.89 12.18 -5.75
CA LYS A 43 -17.06 13.59 -5.41
C LYS A 43 -15.71 14.28 -5.31
N TRP A 44 -15.46 15.20 -6.24
CA TRP A 44 -14.26 16.01 -6.26
C TRP A 44 -14.21 17.01 -5.10
N LYS A 45 -12.99 17.26 -4.60
CA LYS A 45 -12.77 18.30 -3.59
C LYS A 45 -13.04 19.67 -4.20
N ASP A 46 -13.97 20.42 -3.60
CA ASP A 46 -14.33 21.76 -4.04
C ASP A 46 -13.33 22.80 -3.51
N TYR A 47 -12.62 23.43 -4.43
CA TYR A 47 -11.66 24.51 -4.18
C TYR A 47 -12.22 25.90 -4.55
N SER A 48 -13.48 26.04 -4.93
CA SER A 48 -14.06 27.31 -5.41
C SER A 48 -13.93 28.46 -4.42
N ALA A 49 -13.93 28.16 -3.12
CA ALA A 49 -13.74 29.14 -2.04
C ALA A 49 -12.27 29.41 -1.70
N LEU A 50 -11.32 28.83 -2.42
CA LEU A 50 -9.89 29.07 -2.24
C LEU A 50 -9.43 30.23 -3.11
N GLU A 51 -9.22 31.38 -2.52
CA GLU A 51 -8.69 32.55 -3.21
C GLU A 51 -7.16 32.47 -3.31
N MET A 52 -6.63 32.53 -4.51
CA MET A 52 -5.21 32.65 -4.80
C MET A 52 -4.95 33.87 -5.68
N LYS A 53 -3.78 34.47 -5.54
CA LYS A 53 -3.39 35.62 -6.36
C LYS A 53 -2.27 35.23 -7.31
N SER A 54 -2.38 35.65 -8.57
CA SER A 54 -1.28 35.54 -9.51
C SER A 54 -0.15 36.53 -9.16
N PRO A 55 1.06 36.36 -9.71
CA PRO A 55 2.14 37.34 -9.53
C PRO A 55 1.76 38.77 -9.96
N GLU A 56 0.97 38.90 -11.04
CA GLU A 56 0.48 40.19 -11.55
C GLU A 56 -0.49 40.87 -10.58
N GLN A 57 -1.17 40.09 -9.74
CA GLN A 57 -2.01 40.57 -8.66
C GLN A 57 -1.26 40.81 -7.34
N GLY A 58 0.07 40.73 -7.38
CA GLY A 58 0.94 40.86 -6.21
C GLY A 58 0.98 39.63 -5.29
N GLY A 59 0.57 38.46 -5.79
CA GLY A 59 0.60 37.21 -5.06
C GLY A 59 2.01 36.61 -5.04
N THR A 60 2.40 36.07 -3.87
CA THR A 60 3.63 35.27 -3.75
C THR A 60 3.28 33.81 -3.46
N TYR A 61 4.24 32.90 -3.73
CA TYR A 61 4.09 31.50 -3.34
C TYR A 61 3.82 31.35 -1.82
N PHE A 62 4.50 32.16 -1.01
CA PHE A 62 4.31 32.14 0.45
C PHE A 62 2.88 32.55 0.84
N ASP A 63 2.36 33.65 0.27
CA ASP A 63 1.01 34.12 0.57
C ASP A 63 -0.05 33.09 0.14
N ASN A 64 0.09 32.54 -1.07
CA ASN A 64 -0.82 31.51 -1.57
C ASN A 64 -0.76 30.23 -0.72
N SER A 65 0.43 29.82 -0.26
CA SER A 65 0.59 28.69 0.66
C SER A 65 -0.13 28.94 2.00
N ARG A 66 -0.05 30.17 2.53
CA ARG A 66 -0.81 30.57 3.73
C ARG A 66 -2.31 30.58 3.50
N MET A 67 -2.77 31.08 2.36
CA MET A 67 -4.20 31.06 2.00
C MET A 67 -4.72 29.63 1.92
N TYR A 68 -3.98 28.73 1.28
CA TYR A 68 -4.31 27.30 1.24
C TYR A 68 -4.35 26.69 2.65
N ALA A 69 -3.35 26.96 3.48
CA ALA A 69 -3.31 26.44 4.86
C ALA A 69 -4.52 26.89 5.69
N LYS A 70 -4.91 28.17 5.60
CA LYS A 70 -6.11 28.71 6.28
C LYS A 70 -7.39 28.04 5.77
N TRP A 71 -7.53 27.91 4.45
CA TRP A 71 -8.68 27.25 3.85
C TRP A 71 -8.76 25.78 4.27
N SER A 72 -7.65 25.05 4.21
CA SER A 72 -7.56 23.64 4.62
C SER A 72 -7.90 23.47 6.10
N HIS A 73 -7.37 24.35 6.98
CA HIS A 73 -7.71 24.36 8.40
C HIS A 73 -9.21 24.57 8.63
N LYS A 74 -9.81 25.57 7.95
CA LYS A 74 -11.25 25.80 8.04
C LYS A 74 -12.06 24.57 7.63
N LYS A 75 -11.70 23.93 6.49
CA LYS A 75 -12.34 22.69 6.04
C LYS A 75 -12.23 21.55 7.05
N ASN A 76 -11.08 21.44 7.71
CA ASN A 76 -10.90 20.43 8.77
C ASN A 76 -11.76 20.75 10.01
N MET A 77 -11.87 22.03 10.41
CA MET A 77 -12.72 22.43 11.53
C MET A 77 -14.22 22.17 11.24
N GLU A 78 -14.65 22.30 10.00
CA GLU A 78 -16.01 22.00 9.55
C GLU A 78 -16.40 20.51 9.71
N LYS A 79 -15.42 19.62 9.92
CA LYS A 79 -15.65 18.17 10.15
C LYS A 79 -16.00 17.86 11.60
N ILE A 80 -15.69 18.74 12.55
CA ILE A 80 -15.93 18.52 13.99
C ILE A 80 -17.43 18.31 14.22
N GLY A 81 -17.76 17.25 14.96
CA GLY A 81 -19.14 16.88 15.27
C GLY A 81 -19.92 16.23 14.13
N LYS A 82 -19.27 15.96 12.98
CA LYS A 82 -19.88 15.23 11.86
C LYS A 82 -19.38 13.80 11.81
N PRO A 83 -20.17 12.87 11.26
CA PRO A 83 -19.68 11.53 10.95
C PRO A 83 -18.47 11.59 10.01
N VAL A 84 -17.59 10.59 10.11
CA VAL A 84 -16.44 10.45 9.20
C VAL A 84 -16.95 10.24 7.76
N ASP A 85 -16.50 11.10 6.85
CA ASP A 85 -16.75 10.92 5.42
C ASP A 85 -15.78 9.86 4.88
N LYS A 86 -16.28 8.62 4.73
CA LYS A 86 -15.48 7.51 4.21
C LYS A 86 -15.24 7.59 2.71
N GLU A 87 -15.87 8.53 1.98
CA GLU A 87 -15.61 8.76 0.55
C GLU A 87 -14.46 9.74 0.30
N GLU A 88 -13.98 10.42 1.35
CA GLU A 88 -12.82 11.32 1.22
C GLU A 88 -11.54 10.55 0.87
N TRP A 89 -10.75 11.11 -0.05
CA TRP A 89 -9.46 10.57 -0.46
C TRP A 89 -8.32 11.34 0.21
N GLY A 90 -7.33 10.60 0.74
CA GLY A 90 -6.12 11.17 1.34
C GLY A 90 -5.11 11.66 0.31
N MET A 91 -5.08 11.04 -0.88
CA MET A 91 -4.23 11.42 -2.00
C MET A 91 -5.07 11.90 -3.18
N SER A 92 -4.53 12.85 -3.94
CA SER A 92 -5.15 13.31 -5.18
C SER A 92 -4.90 12.31 -6.34
N PRO A 93 -5.79 12.24 -7.36
CA PRO A 93 -5.69 11.28 -8.45
C PRO A 93 -4.40 11.35 -9.28
N GLN A 94 -3.70 12.48 -9.31
CA GLN A 94 -2.43 12.64 -10.00
C GLN A 94 -1.20 12.20 -9.20
N THR A 95 -1.39 11.67 -7.99
CA THR A 95 -0.31 11.15 -7.16
C THR A 95 0.10 9.75 -7.63
N VAL A 96 1.37 9.57 -8.02
CA VAL A 96 1.94 8.26 -8.35
C VAL A 96 2.29 7.56 -7.03
N ASN A 97 1.29 7.04 -6.37
CA ASN A 97 1.40 6.28 -5.13
C ASN A 97 0.08 5.53 -4.84
N ALA A 98 0.07 4.73 -3.77
CA ALA A 98 -1.11 4.11 -3.19
C ALA A 98 -1.06 4.28 -1.66
N TYR A 99 -2.09 3.90 -0.95
CA TYR A 99 -2.05 3.89 0.51
C TYR A 99 -3.12 2.97 1.12
N PHE A 100 -2.80 2.47 2.31
CA PHE A 100 -3.76 1.89 3.24
C PHE A 100 -4.16 2.91 4.31
N SER A 101 -5.44 2.98 4.64
CA SER A 101 -5.96 3.80 5.75
C SER A 101 -6.51 2.90 6.86
N PRO A 102 -5.82 2.77 8.00
CA PRO A 102 -6.22 1.85 9.06
C PRO A 102 -7.55 2.22 9.72
N THR A 103 -7.85 3.52 9.88
CA THR A 103 -9.09 4.00 10.48
C THR A 103 -10.31 3.82 9.59
N ASN A 104 -10.12 3.75 8.27
CA ASN A 104 -11.17 3.49 7.30
C ASN A 104 -11.21 2.02 6.85
N ASN A 105 -10.19 1.24 7.17
CA ASN A 105 -9.94 -0.11 6.67
C ASN A 105 -10.05 -0.16 5.14
N GLU A 106 -9.28 0.70 4.46
CA GLU A 106 -9.36 0.88 3.00
C GLU A 106 -7.99 0.92 2.33
N ILE A 107 -7.94 0.44 1.10
CA ILE A 107 -6.80 0.57 0.17
C ILE A 107 -7.19 1.47 -0.99
N VAL A 108 -6.29 2.38 -1.36
CA VAL A 108 -6.59 3.44 -2.33
C VAL A 108 -5.49 3.52 -3.39
N PHE A 109 -5.89 3.48 -4.66
CA PHE A 109 -4.99 3.53 -5.81
C PHE A 109 -5.38 4.69 -6.72
N PRO A 110 -4.74 5.87 -6.58
CA PRO A 110 -4.95 7.01 -7.46
C PRO A 110 -4.69 6.68 -8.94
N ALA A 111 -5.36 7.36 -9.87
CA ALA A 111 -5.27 7.09 -11.30
C ALA A 111 -3.82 7.14 -11.83
N ALA A 112 -2.97 7.99 -11.26
CA ALA A 112 -1.61 8.18 -11.75
C ALA A 112 -0.70 6.96 -11.55
N ILE A 113 -0.96 6.07 -10.55
CA ILE A 113 -0.19 4.83 -10.40
C ILE A 113 -0.67 3.74 -11.37
N LEU A 114 -1.87 3.86 -11.94
CA LEU A 114 -2.46 2.90 -12.87
C LEU A 114 -1.95 3.12 -14.30
N GLN A 115 -0.64 3.34 -14.46
CA GLN A 115 0.07 3.59 -15.70
C GLN A 115 1.42 2.84 -15.69
N PRO A 116 2.04 2.61 -16.87
CA PRO A 116 3.39 2.08 -16.92
C PRO A 116 4.38 2.91 -16.07
N PRO A 117 5.31 2.26 -15.35
CA PRO A 117 5.61 0.83 -15.38
C PRO A 117 4.78 -0.04 -14.42
N PHE A 118 3.87 0.53 -13.61
CA PHE A 118 3.10 -0.22 -12.61
C PHE A 118 1.98 -1.05 -13.23
N TYR A 119 1.24 -0.45 -14.20
CA TYR A 119 0.14 -1.10 -14.90
C TYR A 119 0.13 -0.71 -16.38
N ASP A 120 0.03 -1.69 -17.26
CA ASP A 120 -0.25 -1.48 -18.69
C ASP A 120 -1.33 -2.48 -19.13
N TYR A 121 -2.49 -1.96 -19.52
CA TYR A 121 -3.62 -2.79 -19.97
C TYR A 121 -3.31 -3.63 -21.23
N ARG A 122 -2.21 -3.32 -21.94
CA ARG A 122 -1.74 -4.04 -23.12
C ARG A 122 -0.70 -5.11 -22.77
N ALA A 123 -0.11 -5.07 -21.58
CA ALA A 123 0.86 -6.05 -21.15
C ALA A 123 0.17 -7.36 -20.75
N ASP A 124 0.95 -8.45 -20.76
CA ASP A 124 0.45 -9.70 -20.19
C ASP A 124 0.27 -9.58 -18.67
N GLU A 125 -0.63 -10.41 -18.13
CA GLU A 125 -1.01 -10.31 -16.73
C GLU A 125 0.16 -10.55 -15.76
N ALA A 126 1.15 -11.38 -16.12
CA ALA A 126 2.29 -11.61 -15.25
C ALA A 126 3.08 -10.32 -14.99
N VAL A 127 3.20 -9.45 -16.01
CA VAL A 127 3.81 -8.12 -15.87
C VAL A 127 2.98 -7.24 -14.93
N ASN A 128 1.65 -7.21 -15.12
CA ASN A 128 0.75 -6.41 -14.28
C ASN A 128 0.70 -6.92 -12.83
N TYR A 129 0.72 -8.24 -12.61
CA TYR A 129 0.80 -8.80 -11.25
C TYR A 129 2.13 -8.50 -10.58
N GLY A 130 3.25 -8.51 -11.31
CA GLY A 130 4.57 -8.11 -10.79
C GLY A 130 4.71 -6.61 -10.53
N GLY A 131 3.95 -5.79 -11.25
CA GLY A 131 3.87 -4.34 -11.08
C GLY A 131 2.81 -3.95 -10.05
N ILE A 132 1.65 -3.48 -10.54
CA ILE A 132 0.57 -2.99 -9.68
C ILE A 132 0.01 -4.08 -8.76
N GLY A 133 0.05 -5.36 -9.16
CA GLY A 133 -0.41 -6.47 -8.31
C GLY A 133 0.39 -6.57 -7.01
N ALA A 134 1.71 -6.41 -7.08
CA ALA A 134 2.57 -6.38 -5.90
C ALA A 134 2.29 -5.16 -5.02
N VAL A 135 2.01 -3.99 -5.60
CA VAL A 135 1.58 -2.79 -4.85
C VAL A 135 0.23 -3.03 -4.18
N ILE A 136 -0.73 -3.67 -4.86
CA ILE A 136 -2.02 -4.04 -4.26
C ILE A 136 -1.81 -4.94 -3.04
N GLY A 137 -0.97 -5.95 -3.16
CA GLY A 137 -0.63 -6.84 -2.05
C GLY A 137 0.09 -6.11 -0.91
N HIS A 138 0.96 -5.14 -1.22
CA HIS A 138 1.63 -4.26 -0.27
C HIS A 138 0.62 -3.47 0.57
N GLU A 139 -0.33 -2.78 -0.07
CA GLU A 139 -1.36 -2.02 0.65
C GLU A 139 -2.28 -2.92 1.49
N ILE A 140 -2.61 -4.12 1.00
CA ILE A 140 -3.34 -5.11 1.81
C ILE A 140 -2.51 -5.52 3.03
N SER A 141 -1.20 -5.73 2.85
CA SER A 141 -0.29 -6.13 3.93
C SER A 141 -0.17 -5.08 5.02
N HIS A 142 -0.27 -3.78 4.68
CA HIS A 142 -0.33 -2.71 5.68
C HIS A 142 -1.51 -2.84 6.66
N GLY A 143 -2.58 -3.51 6.28
CA GLY A 143 -3.65 -3.85 7.22
C GLY A 143 -3.22 -4.82 8.33
N PHE A 144 -2.11 -5.51 8.14
CA PHE A 144 -1.59 -6.59 9.00
C PHE A 144 -0.12 -6.38 9.41
N ASP A 145 0.48 -5.24 9.12
CA ASP A 145 1.83 -4.88 9.56
C ASP A 145 1.87 -4.50 11.06
N ASP A 146 3.02 -4.04 11.55
CA ASP A 146 3.22 -3.65 12.95
C ASP A 146 2.34 -2.48 13.42
N SER A 147 1.89 -1.64 12.51
CA SER A 147 1.01 -0.49 12.76
C SER A 147 -0.46 -0.83 12.48
N GLY A 148 -0.77 -1.33 11.29
CA GLY A 148 -2.14 -1.62 10.86
C GLY A 148 -2.78 -2.78 11.59
N SER A 149 -1.99 -3.76 12.05
CA SER A 149 -2.45 -4.89 12.87
C SER A 149 -3.09 -4.47 14.20
N ARG A 150 -2.86 -3.24 14.66
CA ARG A 150 -3.45 -2.68 15.88
C ARG A 150 -4.89 -2.22 15.71
N TYR A 151 -5.38 -2.15 14.46
CA TYR A 151 -6.74 -1.72 14.14
C TYR A 151 -7.58 -2.94 13.73
N ASN A 152 -8.81 -3.00 14.24
CA ASN A 152 -9.76 -4.04 13.85
C ASN A 152 -10.39 -3.77 12.47
N ALA A 153 -11.32 -4.64 12.07
CA ALA A 153 -12.04 -4.58 10.81
C ALA A 153 -12.91 -3.31 10.63
N ASP A 154 -13.25 -2.61 11.70
CA ASP A 154 -14.06 -1.39 11.70
C ASP A 154 -13.21 -0.11 11.79
N GLY A 155 -11.87 -0.26 11.84
CA GLY A 155 -10.92 0.84 11.95
C GLY A 155 -10.71 1.36 13.37
N ASN A 156 -11.13 0.62 14.37
CA ASN A 156 -10.92 0.97 15.76
C ASN A 156 -9.57 0.44 16.27
N LEU A 157 -8.85 1.26 17.04
CA LEU A 157 -7.61 0.88 17.71
C LEU A 157 -7.92 -0.02 18.92
N VAL A 158 -8.04 -1.32 18.67
CA VAL A 158 -8.34 -2.34 19.69
C VAL A 158 -7.58 -3.63 19.41
N ASN A 159 -7.14 -4.32 20.47
CA ASN A 159 -6.52 -5.63 20.30
C ASN A 159 -7.56 -6.68 19.88
N TRP A 160 -7.32 -7.35 18.76
CA TRP A 160 -8.12 -8.44 18.22
C TRP A 160 -7.34 -9.76 18.11
N TRP A 161 -6.10 -9.75 18.57
CA TRP A 161 -5.19 -10.90 18.62
C TRP A 161 -5.36 -11.70 19.91
N SER A 162 -5.06 -13.01 19.86
CA SER A 162 -4.69 -13.71 21.09
C SER A 162 -3.31 -13.25 21.56
N GLU A 163 -3.02 -13.37 22.86
CA GLU A 163 -1.72 -12.96 23.40
C GLU A 163 -0.54 -13.71 22.77
N ASP A 164 -0.70 -15.02 22.58
CA ASP A 164 0.33 -15.88 22.00
C ASP A 164 0.56 -15.54 20.51
N ASP A 165 -0.50 -15.31 19.74
CA ASP A 165 -0.38 -14.94 18.34
C ASP A 165 0.29 -13.57 18.18
N LEU A 166 -0.06 -12.59 19.02
CA LEU A 166 0.58 -11.27 19.00
C LEU A 166 2.07 -11.36 19.35
N LYS A 167 2.42 -12.19 20.34
CA LYS A 167 3.81 -12.44 20.70
C LYS A 167 4.59 -13.09 19.56
N GLN A 168 3.99 -14.08 18.90
CA GLN A 168 4.60 -14.75 17.75
C GLN A 168 4.78 -13.79 16.57
N PHE A 169 3.76 -12.99 16.26
CA PHE A 169 3.84 -11.93 15.24
C PHE A 169 4.98 -10.95 15.54
N THR A 170 5.08 -10.48 16.78
CA THR A 170 6.14 -9.55 17.20
C THR A 170 7.52 -10.20 17.07
N THR A 171 7.66 -11.48 17.40
CA THR A 171 8.92 -12.21 17.25
C THR A 171 9.36 -12.33 15.80
N LEU A 172 8.43 -12.67 14.90
CA LEU A 172 8.69 -12.74 13.46
C LEU A 172 9.02 -11.36 12.87
N GLY A 173 8.30 -10.32 13.28
CA GLY A 173 8.59 -8.94 12.90
C GLY A 173 9.98 -8.50 13.34
N SER A 174 10.40 -8.84 14.57
CA SER A 174 11.75 -8.53 15.05
C SER A 174 12.82 -9.25 14.23
N ALA A 175 12.61 -10.51 13.86
CA ALA A 175 13.55 -11.24 13.01
C ALA A 175 13.69 -10.60 11.61
N LEU A 176 12.59 -10.12 11.04
CA LEU A 176 12.62 -9.37 9.76
C LEU A 176 13.36 -8.04 9.92
N ALA A 177 13.09 -7.29 10.99
CA ALA A 177 13.79 -6.05 11.29
C ALA A 177 15.30 -6.25 11.44
N ASP A 178 15.73 -7.31 12.14
CA ASP A 178 17.14 -7.64 12.31
C ASP A 178 17.81 -8.01 10.98
N GLN A 179 17.10 -8.73 10.09
CA GLN A 179 17.58 -9.03 8.73
C GLN A 179 17.86 -7.76 7.94
N TYR A 180 16.92 -6.79 7.94
CA TYR A 180 17.10 -5.52 7.24
C TYR A 180 18.18 -4.65 7.91
N SER A 181 18.30 -4.68 9.23
CA SER A 181 19.33 -3.93 9.94
C SER A 181 20.75 -4.42 9.65
N ALA A 182 20.92 -5.62 9.10
CA ALA A 182 22.21 -6.12 8.62
C ALA A 182 22.60 -5.60 7.24
N LEU A 183 21.71 -4.92 6.51
CA LEU A 183 22.00 -4.38 5.19
C LEU A 183 22.76 -3.06 5.30
N GLU A 184 23.87 -2.97 4.56
CA GLU A 184 24.75 -1.79 4.50
C GLU A 184 24.69 -1.16 3.10
N PRO A 185 23.74 -0.26 2.81
CA PRO A 185 23.59 0.36 1.49
C PRO A 185 24.72 1.34 1.14
N LEU A 186 25.46 1.83 2.12
CA LEU A 186 26.66 2.66 1.97
C LEU A 186 27.65 2.33 3.09
N PRO A 187 28.98 2.46 2.88
CA PRO A 187 29.98 2.15 3.89
C PRO A 187 29.70 2.80 5.26
N GLY A 188 29.54 1.99 6.30
CA GLY A 188 29.25 2.42 7.66
C GLY A 188 27.83 2.90 7.91
N ILE A 189 26.91 2.76 6.96
CA ILE A 189 25.51 3.19 7.09
C ILE A 189 24.60 1.98 6.89
N PHE A 190 23.91 1.59 7.95
CA PHE A 190 22.99 0.46 7.99
C PHE A 190 21.54 0.92 7.90
N VAL A 191 20.68 0.06 7.38
CA VAL A 191 19.22 0.27 7.39
C VAL A 191 18.71 0.22 8.83
N ASP A 192 17.83 1.11 9.23
CA ASP A 192 17.04 0.96 10.45
C ASP A 192 15.85 0.02 10.19
N GLY A 193 16.08 -1.29 10.33
CA GLY A 193 15.09 -2.31 10.04
C GLY A 193 13.85 -2.25 10.93
N LYS A 194 13.95 -1.65 12.13
CA LYS A 194 12.78 -1.43 13.00
C LYS A 194 11.94 -0.27 12.49
N PHE A 195 12.58 0.80 12.06
CA PHE A 195 11.87 1.95 11.49
C PHE A 195 11.17 1.61 10.16
N THR A 196 11.80 0.76 9.35
CA THR A 196 11.25 0.34 8.05
C THR A 196 10.38 -0.92 8.10
N LEU A 197 10.10 -1.47 9.29
CA LEU A 197 9.45 -2.78 9.44
C LEU A 197 8.11 -2.87 8.71
N GLY A 198 7.25 -1.86 8.83
CA GLY A 198 5.95 -1.84 8.17
C GLY A 198 6.06 -1.96 6.65
N GLU A 199 6.96 -1.18 6.05
CA GLU A 199 7.23 -1.22 4.60
C GLU A 199 7.82 -2.56 4.17
N ASN A 200 8.72 -3.14 4.98
CA ASN A 200 9.33 -4.44 4.70
C ASN A 200 8.30 -5.58 4.77
N ILE A 201 7.36 -5.53 5.73
CA ILE A 201 6.21 -6.44 5.80
C ILE A 201 5.30 -6.24 4.58
N GLY A 202 5.04 -4.97 4.20
CA GLY A 202 4.27 -4.60 3.04
C GLY A 202 4.80 -5.23 1.76
N ASP A 203 6.09 -5.06 1.50
CA ASP A 203 6.75 -5.61 0.31
C ASP A 203 6.80 -7.14 0.32
N LEU A 204 7.21 -7.75 1.43
CA LEU A 204 7.27 -9.21 1.55
C LEU A 204 5.89 -9.84 1.36
N GLY A 205 4.88 -9.33 2.05
CA GLY A 205 3.50 -9.80 1.94
C GLY A 205 2.94 -9.54 0.55
N GLY A 206 3.20 -8.35 -0.01
CA GLY A 206 2.73 -7.89 -1.29
C GLY A 206 3.18 -8.75 -2.46
N VAL A 207 4.49 -8.96 -2.58
CA VAL A 207 5.06 -9.80 -3.64
C VAL A 207 4.54 -11.23 -3.55
N ASN A 208 4.50 -11.80 -2.35
CA ASN A 208 4.00 -13.15 -2.14
C ASN A 208 2.52 -13.31 -2.50
N ALA A 209 1.66 -12.39 -2.04
CA ALA A 209 0.23 -12.45 -2.34
C ALA A 209 -0.06 -12.20 -3.83
N ALA A 210 0.68 -11.29 -4.47
CA ALA A 210 0.55 -11.01 -5.89
C ALA A 210 1.01 -12.20 -6.75
N TYR A 211 2.10 -12.88 -6.36
CA TYR A 211 2.55 -14.10 -7.04
C TYR A 211 1.51 -15.21 -6.97
N ASP A 212 0.95 -15.47 -5.78
CA ASP A 212 -0.13 -16.46 -5.63
C ASP A 212 -1.39 -16.03 -6.40
N GLY A 213 -1.70 -14.73 -6.42
CA GLY A 213 -2.77 -14.15 -7.22
C GLY A 213 -2.58 -14.38 -8.73
N LEU A 214 -1.33 -14.28 -9.23
CA LEU A 214 -0.98 -14.66 -10.59
C LEU A 214 -1.24 -16.15 -10.82
N GLN A 215 -0.84 -17.04 -9.88
CA GLN A 215 -1.08 -18.48 -10.02
C GLN A 215 -2.60 -18.80 -10.05
N ILE A 216 -3.42 -18.09 -9.26
CA ILE A 216 -4.88 -18.20 -9.34
C ILE A 216 -5.37 -17.80 -10.75
N TYR A 217 -4.86 -16.70 -11.28
CA TYR A 217 -5.21 -16.23 -12.63
C TYR A 217 -4.83 -17.25 -13.71
N LEU A 218 -3.59 -17.76 -13.69
CA LEU A 218 -3.08 -18.70 -14.67
C LEU A 218 -3.80 -20.07 -14.64
N LYS A 219 -4.31 -20.48 -13.49
CA LYS A 219 -5.15 -21.71 -13.39
C LYS A 219 -6.53 -21.52 -14.01
N ALA A 220 -7.09 -20.33 -13.93
CA ALA A 220 -8.43 -20.01 -14.44
C ALA A 220 -8.43 -19.58 -15.92
N ASN A 221 -7.28 -19.22 -16.47
CA ASN A 221 -7.14 -18.70 -17.82
C ASN A 221 -6.09 -19.47 -18.60
N LYS A 222 -6.08 -19.30 -19.95
CA LYS A 222 -5.05 -19.90 -20.78
C LYS A 222 -3.68 -19.30 -20.43
N ASN A 223 -2.76 -20.14 -19.96
CA ASN A 223 -1.38 -19.73 -19.72
C ASN A 223 -0.72 -19.33 -21.05
N PRO A 224 -0.18 -18.10 -21.19
CA PRO A 224 0.43 -17.65 -22.44
C PRO A 224 1.76 -18.35 -22.77
N GLY A 225 2.34 -19.09 -21.82
CA GLY A 225 3.65 -19.73 -21.97
C GLY A 225 4.80 -18.74 -22.00
N LEU A 226 5.82 -19.04 -22.81
CA LEU A 226 6.98 -18.15 -22.97
C LEU A 226 6.61 -16.93 -23.83
N ILE A 227 6.99 -15.76 -23.35
CA ILE A 227 7.00 -14.50 -24.11
C ILE A 227 8.41 -13.93 -23.99
N ASP A 228 9.04 -13.61 -25.12
CA ASP A 228 10.45 -13.16 -25.18
C ASP A 228 11.43 -14.11 -24.46
N GLY A 229 11.13 -15.41 -24.44
CA GLY A 229 11.93 -16.43 -23.79
C GLY A 229 11.73 -16.57 -22.27
N PHE A 230 10.83 -15.78 -21.65
CA PHE A 230 10.56 -15.80 -20.21
C PHE A 230 9.22 -16.45 -19.89
N THR A 231 9.19 -17.25 -18.80
CA THR A 231 7.94 -17.77 -18.22
C THR A 231 7.11 -16.66 -17.56
N PRO A 232 5.81 -16.87 -17.31
CA PRO A 232 5.01 -15.89 -16.55
C PRO A 232 5.62 -15.52 -15.19
N GLU A 233 6.18 -16.50 -14.47
CA GLU A 233 6.83 -16.29 -13.18
C GLU A 233 8.08 -15.41 -13.30
N GLN A 234 8.90 -15.65 -14.32
CA GLN A 234 10.07 -14.81 -14.60
C GLN A 234 9.65 -13.38 -14.94
N ARG A 235 8.64 -13.21 -15.81
CA ARG A 235 8.12 -11.88 -16.15
C ARG A 235 7.54 -11.13 -14.95
N PHE A 236 6.89 -11.84 -14.02
CA PHE A 236 6.43 -11.28 -12.76
C PHE A 236 7.59 -10.64 -11.98
N PHE A 237 8.68 -11.40 -11.73
CA PHE A 237 9.80 -10.88 -10.96
C PHE A 237 10.61 -9.81 -11.72
N ILE A 238 10.71 -9.90 -13.03
CA ILE A 238 11.33 -8.86 -13.87
C ILE A 238 10.52 -7.56 -13.77
N SER A 239 9.21 -7.64 -13.81
CA SER A 239 8.32 -6.47 -13.63
C SER A 239 8.48 -5.87 -12.24
N TRP A 240 8.48 -6.67 -11.18
CA TRP A 240 8.74 -6.22 -9.82
C TRP A 240 10.06 -5.46 -9.72
N ALA A 241 11.15 -6.03 -10.22
CA ALA A 241 12.44 -5.36 -10.24
C ALA A 241 12.43 -4.05 -11.06
N THR A 242 11.62 -4.00 -12.11
CA THR A 242 11.54 -2.84 -13.00
C THR A 242 10.85 -1.65 -12.34
N ILE A 243 9.77 -1.84 -11.61
CA ILE A 243 9.05 -0.73 -10.94
C ILE A 243 9.88 -0.07 -9.84
N TRP A 244 10.78 -0.82 -9.19
CA TRP A 244 11.67 -0.31 -8.14
C TRP A 244 13.04 0.15 -8.65
N ARG A 245 13.29 0.04 -9.96
CA ARG A 245 14.56 0.46 -10.56
C ARG A 245 14.76 1.98 -10.40
N SER A 246 15.63 2.37 -9.48
CA SER A 246 15.95 3.76 -9.23
C SER A 246 17.47 3.99 -9.16
N LYS A 247 17.91 5.22 -9.44
CA LYS A 247 19.29 5.66 -9.26
C LYS A 247 19.29 6.91 -8.41
N MET A 248 19.95 6.85 -7.26
CA MET A 248 20.01 7.95 -6.30
C MET A 248 21.45 8.42 -6.09
N ARG A 249 21.60 9.74 -5.83
CA ARG A 249 22.88 10.30 -5.38
C ARG A 249 23.14 9.86 -3.93
N GLU A 250 24.41 9.68 -3.56
CA GLU A 250 24.79 9.25 -2.19
C GLU A 250 24.17 10.12 -1.09
N LYS A 251 24.19 11.46 -1.28
CA LYS A 251 23.57 12.39 -0.32
C LYS A 251 22.09 12.08 -0.06
N LYS A 252 21.36 11.61 -1.07
CA LYS A 252 19.93 11.23 -0.91
C LYS A 252 19.80 9.89 -0.20
N LYS A 253 20.69 8.94 -0.48
CA LYS A 253 20.71 7.62 0.19
C LYS A 253 20.99 7.73 1.69
N LYS A 254 21.77 8.74 2.13
CA LYS A 254 22.06 8.97 3.55
C LYS A 254 20.88 9.50 4.36
N ASN A 255 19.85 10.02 3.68
CA ASN A 255 18.67 10.66 4.31
C ASN A 255 17.41 9.80 4.18
N GLN A 256 17.53 8.58 3.69
CA GLN A 256 16.49 7.56 3.67
C GLN A 256 16.79 6.48 4.70
#